data_fe815f370cf32441bee53e9d8d63c362
#
_entry.id   fe815f370cf32441bee53e9d8d63c362
#
_cell.length_a   1.000
_cell.length_b   1.000
_cell.length_c   1.000
_cell.angle_alpha   90.00
_cell.angle_beta   90.00
_cell.angle_gamma   90.00
#
_symmetry.space_group_name_H-M   'P 1'
#
loop_
_entity.id
_entity.type
_entity.pdbx_description
1 polymer ?
#
loop_
_entity_poly.entity_id
_entity_poly.type
_entity_poly.pdbx_seq_one_letter_code
_entity_poly.pdbx_strand_id
1 'polypeptide(L)'
;NSGEVADALAKTDARIRVFHKENGGPASASNIGLDNARGDYIGMVDSDDLIEPTMFATLYSAVQVDGVRLAACAGDCIDADGKKIEGRMVTIRQGGVRDAQELLLEAFQTGSFYGPLSWNKLFDARLFKEKGIHYDETMLFGDDASVLHRVFEGERCNCLTDVLYHYRT
;
A
#
# COMPACT_ATOMS: atom_id res chain seq x y z
N ASN A 1 8.08 6.17 -21.11
CA ASN A 1 7.99 4.88 -21.70
C ASN A 1 7.74 3.75 -20.69
N SER A 2 7.09 4.08 -19.52
CA SER A 2 6.77 3.08 -18.50
C SER A 2 5.87 1.96 -19.03
N GLY A 3 4.95 2.26 -19.96
CA GLY A 3 4.09 1.28 -20.60
C GLY A 3 4.84 0.22 -21.39
N GLU A 4 5.83 0.61 -22.19
CA GLU A 4 6.66 -0.33 -22.97
C GLU A 4 7.49 -1.25 -22.06
N VAL A 5 7.98 -0.71 -20.93
CA VAL A 5 8.69 -1.51 -19.91
C VAL A 5 7.75 -2.53 -19.28
N ALA A 6 6.55 -2.09 -18.89
CA ALA A 6 5.53 -2.98 -18.33
C ALA A 6 5.14 -4.09 -19.31
N ASP A 7 4.90 -3.76 -20.59
CA ASP A 7 4.60 -4.72 -21.64
C ASP A 7 5.75 -5.72 -21.90
N ALA A 8 7.00 -5.25 -21.80
CA ALA A 8 8.15 -6.12 -21.93
C ALA A 8 8.23 -7.11 -20.75
N LEU A 9 7.99 -6.66 -19.52
CA LEU A 9 7.94 -7.51 -18.35
C LEU A 9 6.81 -8.55 -18.43
N ALA A 10 5.62 -8.14 -18.87
CA ALA A 10 4.49 -9.06 -19.03
C ALA A 10 4.75 -10.22 -20.00
N LYS A 11 5.68 -10.05 -20.93
CA LYS A 11 6.13 -11.16 -21.82
C LYS A 11 7.04 -12.18 -21.13
N THR A 12 7.63 -11.81 -20.00
CA THR A 12 8.57 -12.67 -19.25
C THR A 12 7.88 -13.49 -18.17
N ASP A 13 6.71 -13.03 -17.67
CA ASP A 13 5.96 -13.72 -16.62
C ASP A 13 4.46 -13.58 -16.85
N ALA A 14 3.78 -14.70 -17.08
CA ALA A 14 2.34 -14.78 -17.34
C ALA A 14 1.45 -14.29 -16.16
N ARG A 15 2.02 -14.10 -14.98
CA ARG A 15 1.33 -13.53 -13.82
C ARG A 15 1.19 -12.00 -13.93
N ILE A 16 2.04 -11.36 -14.75
CA ILE A 16 2.01 -9.91 -14.95
C ILE A 16 0.92 -9.57 -15.96
N ARG A 17 0.02 -8.69 -15.56
CA ARG A 17 -1.08 -8.19 -16.37
C ARG A 17 -0.97 -6.67 -16.47
N VAL A 18 -0.87 -6.16 -17.67
CA VAL A 18 -0.76 -4.71 -17.94
C VAL A 18 -2.10 -4.18 -18.43
N PHE A 19 -2.51 -3.04 -17.90
CA PHE A 19 -3.73 -2.35 -18.31
C PHE A 19 -3.36 -0.94 -18.76
N HIS A 20 -3.52 -0.66 -20.05
CA HIS A 20 -3.36 0.66 -20.62
C HIS A 20 -4.68 1.43 -20.57
N LYS A 21 -4.62 2.69 -20.16
CA LYS A 21 -5.76 3.61 -20.14
C LYS A 21 -5.31 5.04 -20.42
N GLU A 22 -6.25 5.90 -20.75
CA GLU A 22 -6.00 7.34 -20.78
C GLU A 22 -5.64 7.84 -19.38
N ASN A 23 -4.82 8.90 -19.31
CA ASN A 23 -4.42 9.47 -18.03
C ASN A 23 -5.64 10.02 -17.29
N GLY A 24 -5.91 9.50 -16.13
CA GLY A 24 -6.97 9.88 -15.19
C GLY A 24 -6.46 10.04 -13.77
N GLY A 25 -5.13 10.15 -13.60
CA GLY A 25 -4.49 10.28 -12.29
C GLY A 25 -4.28 8.94 -11.58
N PRO A 26 -3.63 8.97 -10.39
CA PRO A 26 -3.28 7.77 -9.62
C PRO A 26 -4.51 7.02 -9.11
N ALA A 27 -5.53 7.71 -8.61
CA ALA A 27 -6.78 7.12 -8.14
C ALA A 27 -7.45 6.24 -9.21
N SER A 28 -7.51 6.75 -10.44
CA SER A 28 -8.09 6.05 -11.58
C SER A 28 -7.27 4.81 -11.98
N ALA A 29 -5.95 4.87 -11.88
CA ALA A 29 -5.08 3.72 -12.11
C ALA A 29 -5.25 2.66 -11.03
N SER A 30 -5.32 3.08 -9.76
CA SER A 30 -5.55 2.20 -8.61
C SER A 30 -6.89 1.47 -8.70
N ASN A 31 -7.95 2.15 -9.13
CA ASN A 31 -9.27 1.54 -9.35
C ASN A 31 -9.22 0.43 -10.40
N ILE A 32 -8.53 0.64 -11.53
CA ILE A 32 -8.32 -0.43 -12.53
C ILE A 32 -7.60 -1.63 -11.91
N GLY A 33 -6.60 -1.38 -11.07
CA GLY A 33 -5.91 -2.42 -10.33
C GLY A 33 -6.85 -3.21 -9.40
N LEU A 34 -7.66 -2.50 -8.60
CA LEU A 34 -8.65 -3.09 -7.70
C LEU A 34 -9.69 -3.94 -8.43
N ASP A 35 -10.26 -3.42 -9.51
CA ASP A 35 -11.29 -4.10 -10.30
C ASP A 35 -10.77 -5.38 -10.96
N ASN A 36 -9.48 -5.40 -11.29
CA ASN A 36 -8.85 -6.53 -11.96
C ASN A 36 -8.09 -7.46 -11.01
N ALA A 37 -8.00 -7.15 -9.72
CA ALA A 37 -7.35 -8.00 -8.73
C ALA A 37 -8.09 -9.33 -8.57
N ARG A 38 -7.35 -10.45 -8.61
CA ARG A 38 -7.87 -11.82 -8.51
C ARG A 38 -7.38 -12.57 -7.29
N GLY A 39 -6.40 -12.01 -6.59
CA GLY A 39 -5.83 -12.61 -5.38
C GLY A 39 -6.76 -12.49 -4.18
N ASP A 40 -6.50 -13.29 -3.16
CA ASP A 40 -7.16 -13.20 -1.86
C ASP A 40 -6.69 -11.99 -1.07
N TYR A 41 -5.52 -11.45 -1.43
CA TYR A 41 -4.92 -10.26 -0.82
C TYR A 41 -4.54 -9.24 -1.89
N ILE A 42 -4.53 -7.97 -1.51
CA ILE A 42 -4.12 -6.82 -2.33
C ILE A 42 -2.97 -6.11 -1.62
N GLY A 43 -1.87 -5.92 -2.33
CA GLY A 43 -0.78 -5.03 -1.97
C GLY A 43 -0.59 -3.99 -3.06
N MET A 44 -0.26 -2.78 -2.69
CA MET A 44 0.01 -1.68 -3.62
C MET A 44 1.49 -1.31 -3.55
N VAL A 45 2.07 -0.98 -4.68
CA VAL A 45 3.46 -0.52 -4.80
C VAL A 45 3.50 0.56 -5.86
N ASP A 46 4.11 1.69 -5.53
CA ASP A 46 4.33 2.77 -6.49
C ASP A 46 5.49 2.40 -7.43
N SER A 47 5.37 2.78 -8.70
CA SER A 47 6.27 2.31 -9.77
C SER A 47 7.69 2.89 -9.69
N ASP A 48 7.90 3.91 -8.90
CA ASP A 48 9.17 4.61 -8.66
C ASP A 48 9.83 4.21 -7.33
N ASP A 49 9.18 3.38 -6.54
CA ASP A 49 9.66 2.93 -5.23
C ASP A 49 10.37 1.57 -5.29
N LEU A 50 10.94 1.15 -4.16
CA LEU A 50 11.56 -0.16 -3.97
C LEU A 50 10.93 -0.87 -2.76
N ILE A 51 10.90 -2.20 -2.84
CA ILE A 51 10.45 -3.04 -1.72
C ILE A 51 11.51 -4.10 -1.42
N GLU A 52 11.59 -4.50 -0.16
CA GLU A 52 12.36 -5.68 0.21
C GLU A 52 11.75 -6.95 -0.43
N PRO A 53 12.57 -7.86 -0.97
CA PRO A 53 12.07 -9.08 -1.61
C PRO A 53 11.17 -9.93 -0.71
N THR A 54 11.29 -9.78 0.61
CA THR A 54 10.52 -10.52 1.62
C THR A 54 9.26 -9.80 2.06
N MET A 55 9.01 -8.56 1.62
CA MET A 55 7.93 -7.71 2.14
C MET A 55 6.57 -8.43 2.13
N PHE A 56 6.12 -8.90 0.98
CA PHE A 56 4.80 -9.52 0.89
C PHE A 56 4.71 -10.87 1.59
N ALA A 57 5.80 -11.65 1.64
CA ALA A 57 5.81 -12.89 2.41
C ALA A 57 5.70 -12.62 3.92
N THR A 58 6.37 -11.58 4.40
CA THR A 58 6.34 -11.14 5.81
C THR A 58 4.95 -10.59 6.17
N LEU A 59 4.39 -9.71 5.35
CA LEU A 59 3.03 -9.19 5.55
C LEU A 59 1.96 -10.30 5.46
N TYR A 60 2.12 -11.26 4.53
CA TYR A 60 1.22 -12.40 4.45
C TYR A 60 1.24 -13.25 5.73
N SER A 61 2.41 -13.50 6.30
CA SER A 61 2.52 -14.20 7.58
C SER A 61 1.84 -13.41 8.71
N ALA A 62 1.94 -12.08 8.67
CA ALA A 62 1.35 -11.21 9.69
C ALA A 62 -0.18 -11.18 9.65
N VAL A 63 -0.82 -11.34 8.47
CA VAL A 63 -2.28 -11.38 8.35
C VAL A 63 -2.90 -12.74 8.70
N GLN A 64 -2.08 -13.77 9.00
CA GLN A 64 -2.59 -15.09 9.41
C GLN A 64 -3.02 -15.14 10.90
N VAL A 65 -2.95 -14.03 11.61
CA VAL A 65 -3.43 -13.93 13.00
C VAL A 65 -4.97 -13.81 13.00
N ASP A 66 -5.63 -14.54 13.88
CA ASP A 66 -7.09 -14.55 13.99
C ASP A 66 -7.67 -13.14 14.17
N GLY A 67 -8.71 -12.85 13.39
CA GLY A 67 -9.40 -11.56 13.42
C GLY A 67 -8.61 -10.40 12.81
N VAL A 68 -7.54 -10.68 12.06
CA VAL A 68 -6.76 -9.68 11.33
C VAL A 68 -7.01 -9.82 9.84
N ARG A 69 -7.35 -8.72 9.18
CA ARG A 69 -7.60 -8.67 7.73
C ARG A 69 -6.62 -7.78 6.97
N LEU A 70 -5.70 -7.13 7.69
CA LEU A 70 -4.65 -6.31 7.07
C LEU A 70 -3.39 -6.30 7.94
N ALA A 71 -2.25 -6.14 7.29
CA ALA A 71 -0.96 -5.92 7.94
C ALA A 71 -0.25 -4.71 7.31
N ALA A 72 0.58 -4.06 8.10
CA ALA A 72 1.39 -2.92 7.67
C ALA A 72 2.83 -3.06 8.15
N CYS A 73 3.78 -2.61 7.35
CA CYS A 73 5.19 -2.52 7.72
C CYS A 73 5.69 -1.08 7.77
N ALA A 74 6.82 -0.86 8.42
CA ALA A 74 7.51 0.41 8.35
C ALA A 74 8.17 0.60 6.97
N GLY A 75 8.48 1.86 6.66
CA GLY A 75 9.22 2.23 5.46
C GLY A 75 10.23 3.33 5.76
N ASP A 76 11.17 3.55 4.86
CA ASP A 76 12.08 4.67 4.88
C ASP A 76 12.07 5.42 3.55
N CYS A 77 12.82 6.53 3.49
CA CYS A 77 12.99 7.30 2.28
C CYS A 77 14.39 7.08 1.70
N ILE A 78 14.46 6.96 0.39
CA ILE A 78 15.69 6.85 -0.36
C ILE A 78 15.77 7.97 -1.40
N ASP A 79 16.98 8.36 -1.77
CA ASP A 79 17.23 9.28 -2.88
C ASP A 79 17.20 8.55 -4.25
N ALA A 80 17.41 9.30 -5.32
CA ALA A 80 17.42 8.77 -6.68
C ALA A 80 18.47 7.65 -6.89
N ASP A 81 19.55 7.66 -6.12
CA ASP A 81 20.63 6.65 -6.17
C ASP A 81 20.33 5.43 -5.25
N GLY A 82 19.19 5.44 -4.56
CA GLY A 82 18.79 4.38 -3.62
C GLY A 82 19.43 4.49 -2.24
N LYS A 83 20.05 5.62 -1.92
CA LYS A 83 20.66 5.84 -0.60
C LYS A 83 19.62 6.36 0.38
N LYS A 84 19.60 5.77 1.58
CA LYS A 84 18.71 6.16 2.66
C LYS A 84 18.86 7.63 3.07
N ILE A 85 17.73 8.30 3.22
CA ILE A 85 17.66 9.69 3.71
C ILE A 85 17.34 9.64 5.20
N GLU A 86 18.30 10.06 6.03
CA GLU A 86 18.14 10.04 7.47
C GLU A 86 17.02 10.98 7.95
N GLY A 87 16.30 10.54 8.98
CA GLY A 87 15.23 11.33 9.61
C GLY A 87 13.90 11.36 8.85
N ARG A 88 13.81 10.70 7.70
CA ARG A 88 12.55 10.52 6.97
C ARG A 88 12.16 9.05 7.01
N MET A 89 11.13 8.72 7.75
CA MET A 89 10.65 7.34 7.90
C MET A 89 9.12 7.31 8.02
N VAL A 90 8.53 6.28 7.44
CA VAL A 90 7.18 5.83 7.81
C VAL A 90 7.35 4.92 9.02
N THR A 91 7.19 5.46 10.19
CA THR A 91 7.40 4.69 11.41
C THR A 91 6.11 4.08 11.90
N ILE A 92 6.10 2.77 12.00
CA ILE A 92 5.20 2.06 12.91
C ILE A 92 5.96 1.96 14.24
N ARG A 93 5.57 2.77 15.21
CA ARG A 93 6.29 2.88 16.49
C ARG A 93 6.06 1.67 17.40
N GLN A 94 4.91 1.04 17.27
CA GLN A 94 4.54 -0.12 18.07
C GLN A 94 4.05 -1.24 17.17
N GLY A 95 4.71 -2.38 17.25
CA GLY A 95 4.31 -3.60 16.56
C GLY A 95 3.15 -4.32 17.25
N GLY A 96 2.60 -5.31 16.55
CA GLY A 96 1.52 -6.15 17.03
C GLY A 96 0.14 -5.74 16.52
N VAL A 97 -0.88 -6.44 16.98
CA VAL A 97 -2.26 -6.24 16.50
C VAL A 97 -2.91 -5.06 17.21
N ARG A 98 -3.36 -4.09 16.41
CA ARG A 98 -3.96 -2.83 16.88
C ARG A 98 -5.27 -2.55 16.13
N ASP A 99 -6.06 -1.63 16.63
CA ASP A 99 -7.15 -1.01 15.87
C ASP A 99 -6.55 -0.27 14.66
N ALA A 100 -7.10 -0.53 13.47
CA ALA A 100 -6.54 0.04 12.26
C ALA A 100 -6.78 1.55 12.15
N GLN A 101 -7.88 2.07 12.70
CA GLN A 101 -8.15 3.51 12.71
C GLN A 101 -7.16 4.28 13.60
N GLU A 102 -6.64 3.66 14.67
CA GLU A 102 -5.61 4.29 15.51
C GLU A 102 -4.33 4.60 14.71
N LEU A 103 -4.01 3.80 13.68
CA LEU A 103 -2.85 4.06 12.81
C LEU A 103 -3.00 5.36 12.01
N LEU A 104 -4.20 5.62 11.48
CA LEU A 104 -4.48 6.88 10.79
C LEU A 104 -4.42 8.05 11.76
N LEU A 105 -5.02 7.90 12.92
CA LEU A 105 -5.03 8.95 13.95
C LEU A 105 -3.61 9.29 14.41
N GLU A 106 -2.79 8.27 14.68
CA GLU A 106 -1.38 8.45 15.04
C GLU A 106 -0.59 9.20 13.96
N ALA A 107 -0.82 8.87 12.69
CA ALA A 107 -0.18 9.52 11.57
C ALA A 107 -0.54 11.02 11.48
N PHE A 108 -1.81 11.36 11.63
CA PHE A 108 -2.27 12.74 11.63
C PHE A 108 -1.77 13.52 12.85
N GLN A 109 -1.76 12.91 14.04
CA GLN A 109 -1.27 13.55 15.26
C GLN A 109 0.23 13.81 15.26
N THR A 110 1.00 12.93 14.65
CA THR A 110 2.47 13.07 14.60
C THR A 110 2.95 13.92 13.44
N GLY A 111 2.05 14.39 12.57
CA GLY A 111 2.41 15.09 11.35
C GLY A 111 3.19 14.22 10.37
N SER A 112 3.11 12.91 10.53
CA SER A 112 3.73 11.98 9.61
C SER A 112 2.98 12.01 8.28
N PHE A 113 3.53 12.71 7.31
CA PHE A 113 2.97 12.81 5.96
C PHE A 113 2.75 11.44 5.31
N TYR A 114 3.45 10.42 5.76
CA TYR A 114 3.47 9.08 5.17
C TYR A 114 2.56 8.06 5.87
N GLY A 115 1.85 8.42 6.92
CA GLY A 115 1.00 7.48 7.68
C GLY A 115 -0.18 6.90 6.90
N PRO A 116 -0.96 7.73 6.18
CA PRO A 116 -2.14 7.25 5.48
C PRO A 116 -1.87 6.82 4.02
N LEU A 117 -0.81 6.05 3.79
CA LEU A 117 -0.44 5.57 2.46
C LEU A 117 -0.77 4.09 2.28
N SER A 118 -1.19 3.70 1.09
CA SER A 118 -1.65 2.34 0.79
C SER A 118 -0.50 1.36 0.54
N TRP A 119 0.67 1.83 0.16
CA TRP A 119 1.74 1.01 -0.40
C TRP A 119 2.53 0.13 0.59
N ASN A 120 2.53 0.41 1.87
CA ASN A 120 3.25 -0.40 2.88
C ASN A 120 2.36 -1.44 3.56
N LYS A 121 1.30 -1.89 2.89
CA LYS A 121 0.25 -2.72 3.49
C LYS A 121 -0.11 -3.90 2.62
N LEU A 122 -0.65 -4.93 3.26
CA LEU A 122 -1.33 -6.05 2.64
C LEU A 122 -2.74 -6.15 3.20
N PHE A 123 -3.72 -6.16 2.32
CA PHE A 123 -5.14 -6.16 2.65
C PHE A 123 -5.80 -7.46 2.21
N ASP A 124 -6.69 -8.02 3.02
CA ASP A 124 -7.66 -9.00 2.53
C ASP A 124 -8.53 -8.33 1.44
N ALA A 125 -8.56 -8.92 0.25
CA ALA A 125 -9.25 -8.33 -0.90
C ALA A 125 -10.75 -8.13 -0.67
N ARG A 126 -11.35 -8.87 0.26
CA ARG A 126 -12.76 -8.74 0.64
C ARG A 126 -13.06 -7.39 1.28
N LEU A 127 -12.09 -6.74 1.93
CA LEU A 127 -12.25 -5.41 2.51
C LEU A 127 -12.74 -4.38 1.49
N PHE A 128 -12.19 -4.42 0.29
CA PHE A 128 -12.61 -3.53 -0.80
C PHE A 128 -13.96 -3.93 -1.39
N LYS A 129 -14.16 -5.23 -1.62
CA LYS A 129 -15.37 -5.77 -2.27
C LYS A 129 -16.62 -5.65 -1.38
N GLU A 130 -16.53 -6.06 -0.12
CA GLU A 130 -17.66 -6.06 0.83
C GLU A 130 -18.13 -4.64 1.16
N LYS A 131 -17.19 -3.70 1.25
CA LYS A 131 -17.50 -2.30 1.56
C LYS A 131 -17.70 -1.43 0.30
N GLY A 132 -17.54 -2.00 -0.91
CA GLY A 132 -17.67 -1.27 -2.17
C GLY A 132 -16.70 -0.09 -2.28
N ILE A 133 -15.45 -0.29 -1.85
CA ILE A 133 -14.46 0.79 -1.75
C ILE A 133 -13.69 0.92 -3.05
N HIS A 134 -13.70 2.15 -3.58
CA HIS A 134 -12.85 2.63 -4.67
C HIS A 134 -12.24 3.97 -4.28
N TYR A 135 -11.15 4.33 -4.93
CA TYR A 135 -10.56 5.65 -4.86
C TYR A 135 -11.48 6.68 -5.52
N ASP A 136 -11.59 7.86 -4.93
CA ASP A 136 -12.33 8.98 -5.51
C ASP A 136 -11.46 9.66 -6.56
N GLU A 137 -11.80 9.47 -7.83
CA GLU A 137 -11.06 10.03 -8.98
C GLU A 137 -11.17 11.56 -9.09
N THR A 138 -12.01 12.19 -8.30
CA THR A 138 -12.13 13.66 -8.24
C THR A 138 -11.19 14.31 -7.24
N MET A 139 -10.59 13.51 -6.35
CA MET A 139 -9.63 14.00 -5.35
C MET A 139 -8.26 14.24 -5.99
N LEU A 140 -7.70 15.43 -5.75
CA LEU A 140 -6.34 15.77 -6.18
C LEU A 140 -5.28 15.37 -5.17
N PHE A 141 -5.65 15.26 -3.88
CA PHE A 141 -4.77 14.90 -2.76
C PHE A 141 -5.56 14.15 -1.69
N GLY A 142 -4.90 13.24 -0.97
CA GLY A 142 -5.49 12.56 0.17
C GLY A 142 -6.44 11.42 -0.18
N ASP A 143 -6.43 10.98 -1.42
CA ASP A 143 -7.19 9.85 -1.93
C ASP A 143 -6.88 8.56 -1.16
N ASP A 144 -5.61 8.29 -0.87
CA ASP A 144 -5.18 7.18 0.00
C ASP A 144 -5.81 7.27 1.40
N ALA A 145 -5.73 8.44 2.05
CA ALA A 145 -6.29 8.64 3.38
C ALA A 145 -7.82 8.40 3.39
N SER A 146 -8.51 8.86 2.35
CA SER A 146 -9.96 8.66 2.18
C SER A 146 -10.32 7.18 2.04
N VAL A 147 -9.55 6.43 1.24
CA VAL A 147 -9.74 4.99 1.07
C VAL A 147 -9.43 4.26 2.38
N LEU A 148 -8.28 4.54 3.00
CA LEU A 148 -7.84 3.86 4.20
C LEU A 148 -8.78 4.10 5.38
N HIS A 149 -9.35 5.31 5.52
CA HIS A 149 -10.36 5.58 6.55
C HIS A 149 -11.55 4.61 6.43
N ARG A 150 -12.04 4.36 5.23
CA ARG A 150 -13.16 3.44 4.96
C ARG A 150 -12.76 1.97 5.10
N VAL A 151 -11.56 1.60 4.64
CA VAL A 151 -11.03 0.23 4.76
C VAL A 151 -10.83 -0.14 6.23
N PHE A 152 -10.29 0.78 7.03
CA PHE A 152 -9.90 0.54 8.42
C PHE A 152 -11.06 0.52 9.40
N GLU A 153 -12.24 0.98 8.99
CA GLU A 153 -13.41 1.05 9.88
C GLU A 153 -13.80 -0.34 10.41
N GLY A 154 -13.67 -0.51 11.73
CA GLY A 154 -13.97 -1.75 12.44
C GLY A 154 -12.94 -2.86 12.24
N GLU A 155 -11.78 -2.58 11.65
CA GLU A 155 -10.75 -3.57 11.34
C GLU A 155 -9.57 -3.52 12.33
N ARG A 156 -8.85 -4.65 12.40
CA ARG A 156 -7.59 -4.75 13.14
C ARG A 156 -6.43 -4.94 12.16
N CYS A 157 -5.34 -4.23 12.42
CA CYS A 157 -4.10 -4.30 11.66
C CYS A 157 -2.99 -4.95 12.49
N ASN A 158 -2.27 -5.91 11.92
CA ASN A 158 -1.01 -6.36 12.50
C ASN A 158 0.13 -5.49 11.98
N CYS A 159 0.73 -4.75 12.88
CA CYS A 159 1.77 -3.76 12.61
C CYS A 159 3.15 -4.36 12.81
N LEU A 160 4.01 -4.21 11.80
CA LEU A 160 5.40 -4.65 11.84
C LEU A 160 6.32 -3.41 11.88
N THR A 161 7.32 -3.46 12.75
CA THR A 161 8.34 -2.39 12.84
C THR A 161 9.47 -2.57 11.83
N ASP A 162 9.44 -3.66 11.06
CA ASP A 162 10.40 -3.96 10.01
C ASP A 162 10.27 -2.96 8.87
N VAL A 163 11.38 -2.38 8.43
CA VAL A 163 11.45 -1.49 7.27
C VAL A 163 11.53 -2.37 6.02
N LEU A 164 10.42 -2.45 5.27
CA LEU A 164 10.29 -3.32 4.11
C LEU A 164 9.90 -2.56 2.82
N TYR A 165 9.65 -1.26 2.94
CA TYR A 165 9.31 -0.37 1.83
C TYR A 165 10.26 0.84 1.80
N HIS A 166 10.71 1.23 0.61
CA HIS A 166 11.65 2.32 0.39
C HIS A 166 11.05 3.34 -0.58
N TYR A 167 10.52 4.42 0.00
CA TYR A 167 9.92 5.52 -0.76
C TYR A 167 11.02 6.38 -1.40
N ARG A 168 10.96 6.54 -2.72
CA ARG A 168 11.93 7.33 -3.47
C ARG A 168 11.47 8.78 -3.60
N THR A 169 12.33 9.74 -3.24
CA THR A 169 12.06 11.19 -3.29
C THR A 169 12.91 11.90 -4.33
#